data_801969f6a342029a7caefa086ae61a98
#
_entry.id   801969f6a342029a7caefa086ae61a98
#
_cell.length_a   1.000
_cell.length_b   1.000
_cell.length_c   1.000
_cell.angle_alpha   90.00
_cell.angle_beta   90.00
_cell.angle_gamma   90.00
#
_symmetry.space_group_name_H-M   'P 1'
#
loop_
_entity.id
_entity.type
_entity.pdbx_description
1 polymer ?
#
loop_
_entity_poly.entity_id
_entity_poly.type
_entity_poly.pdbx_seq_one_letter_code
_entity_poly.pdbx_strand_id
1 'polypeptide(L)'
;LLDNLTGKENIILPLSIHNIDIVTAEKKLKDIADFLGITDVLSKFPSQMSGGQKQRVAAARSLISDPDIILADEPTGALDTKSARLLMEKLQEINLRRGRTILMVTHDPNAASFCSRILFIQDGVIFHELRRKIPNETQEDFYARILQVMAQMGGGSANVL
;
A
#
# COMPACT_ATOMS: atom_id res chain seq x y z
N LEU A 1 -2.56 13.79 -3.13
CA LEU A 1 -3.88 14.28 -3.50
C LEU A 1 -3.76 15.73 -4.01
N LEU A 2 -4.73 16.14 -4.82
CA LEU A 2 -4.87 17.54 -5.23
C LEU A 2 -5.73 18.27 -4.19
N ASP A 3 -5.21 19.34 -3.61
CA ASP A 3 -5.83 20.02 -2.46
C ASP A 3 -7.11 20.79 -2.81
N ASN A 4 -7.27 21.15 -4.07
CA ASN A 4 -8.43 21.86 -4.61
C ASN A 4 -9.56 20.93 -5.07
N LEU A 5 -9.40 19.62 -4.93
CA LEU A 5 -10.39 18.60 -5.25
C LEU A 5 -10.84 17.87 -3.99
N THR A 6 -12.12 17.52 -3.92
CA THR A 6 -12.68 16.65 -2.88
C THR A 6 -12.12 15.23 -2.97
N GLY A 7 -12.38 14.39 -1.96
CA GLY A 7 -12.03 12.98 -1.99
C GLY A 7 -12.60 12.26 -3.22
N LYS A 8 -13.88 12.48 -3.51
CA LYS A 8 -14.57 11.94 -4.70
C LYS A 8 -13.84 12.35 -5.98
N GLU A 9 -13.61 13.64 -6.18
CA GLU A 9 -12.97 14.17 -7.40
C GLU A 9 -11.53 13.67 -7.56
N ASN A 10 -10.77 13.59 -6.46
CA ASN A 10 -9.44 12.98 -6.48
C ASN A 10 -9.48 11.53 -6.95
N ILE A 11 -10.44 10.74 -6.46
CA ILE A 11 -10.54 9.32 -6.78
C ILE A 11 -10.94 9.11 -8.24
N ILE A 12 -11.94 9.83 -8.76
CA ILE A 12 -12.44 9.63 -10.12
C ILE A 12 -11.56 10.28 -11.21
N LEU A 13 -10.62 11.13 -10.84
CA LEU A 13 -9.77 11.85 -11.78
C LEU A 13 -9.13 10.96 -12.87
N PRO A 14 -8.54 9.79 -12.56
CA PRO A 14 -7.98 8.90 -13.59
C PRO A 14 -9.04 8.43 -14.60
N LEU A 15 -10.27 8.18 -14.17
CA LEU A 15 -11.35 7.74 -15.05
C LEU A 15 -11.80 8.86 -16.00
N SER A 16 -11.81 10.11 -15.52
CA SER A 16 -12.14 11.28 -16.33
C SER A 16 -11.12 11.49 -17.46
N ILE A 17 -9.82 11.25 -17.18
CA ILE A 17 -8.75 11.34 -18.19
C ILE A 17 -8.94 10.28 -19.29
N HIS A 18 -9.45 9.12 -18.93
CA HIS A 18 -9.73 8.01 -19.87
C HIS A 18 -11.12 8.05 -20.50
N ASN A 19 -11.86 9.16 -20.34
CA ASN A 19 -13.21 9.35 -20.88
C ASN A 19 -14.22 8.25 -20.50
N ILE A 20 -14.08 7.70 -19.29
CA ILE A 20 -15.07 6.75 -18.75
C ILE A 20 -16.35 7.50 -18.42
N ASP A 21 -17.48 6.93 -18.79
CA ASP A 21 -18.79 7.55 -18.53
C ASP A 21 -19.08 7.68 -17.04
N ILE A 22 -19.90 8.68 -16.69
CA ILE A 22 -20.16 9.04 -15.29
C ILE A 22 -20.85 7.92 -14.51
N VAL A 23 -21.71 7.14 -15.12
CA VAL A 23 -22.45 6.06 -14.44
C VAL A 23 -21.49 4.96 -14.03
N THR A 24 -20.60 4.57 -14.93
CA THR A 24 -19.52 3.59 -14.65
C THR A 24 -18.56 4.12 -13.59
N ALA A 25 -18.18 5.41 -13.66
CA ALA A 25 -17.28 6.03 -12.68
C ALA A 25 -17.91 6.06 -11.28
N GLU A 26 -19.18 6.42 -11.14
CA GLU A 26 -19.91 6.45 -9.87
C GLU A 26 -20.04 5.04 -9.25
N LYS A 27 -20.31 4.02 -10.06
CA LYS A 27 -20.34 2.64 -9.59
C LYS A 27 -18.99 2.19 -9.05
N LYS A 28 -17.91 2.41 -9.82
CA LYS A 28 -16.54 2.07 -9.37
C LYS A 28 -16.15 2.84 -8.11
N LEU A 29 -16.52 4.13 -8.04
CA LEU A 29 -16.27 4.96 -6.87
C LEU A 29 -16.93 4.38 -5.62
N LYS A 30 -18.21 4.01 -5.71
CA LYS A 30 -18.93 3.41 -4.60
C LYS A 30 -18.25 2.14 -4.12
N ASP A 31 -17.94 1.22 -5.03
CA ASP A 31 -17.33 -0.07 -4.70
C ASP A 31 -15.96 0.10 -4.02
N ILE A 32 -15.13 1.03 -4.50
CA ILE A 32 -13.80 1.26 -3.92
C ILE A 32 -13.87 2.04 -2.60
N ALA A 33 -14.82 2.97 -2.46
CA ALA A 33 -15.00 3.75 -1.24
C ALA A 33 -15.50 2.87 -0.09
N ASP A 34 -16.45 1.99 -0.36
CA ASP A 34 -16.96 1.01 0.60
C ASP A 34 -15.85 0.03 1.00
N PHE A 35 -15.09 -0.48 0.02
CA PHE A 35 -13.98 -1.39 0.27
C PHE A 35 -12.89 -0.79 1.18
N LEU A 36 -12.53 0.49 0.97
CA LEU A 36 -11.48 1.17 1.75
C LEU A 36 -12.02 1.90 3.00
N GLY A 37 -13.34 1.89 3.22
CA GLY A 37 -13.97 2.55 4.36
C GLY A 37 -13.74 4.06 4.37
N ILE A 38 -14.00 4.72 3.22
CA ILE A 38 -13.79 6.17 3.03
C ILE A 38 -15.02 6.92 2.52
N THR A 39 -16.18 6.30 2.60
CA THR A 39 -17.45 6.90 2.13
C THR A 39 -17.75 8.22 2.82
N ASP A 40 -17.41 8.35 4.12
CA ASP A 40 -17.60 9.54 4.95
C ASP A 40 -16.70 10.73 4.59
N VAL A 41 -15.68 10.52 3.76
CA VAL A 41 -14.73 11.58 3.37
C VAL A 41 -14.78 11.94 1.89
N LEU A 42 -15.69 11.35 1.12
CA LEU A 42 -15.80 11.61 -0.32
C LEU A 42 -16.09 13.08 -0.63
N SER A 43 -16.85 13.78 0.22
CA SER A 43 -17.18 15.20 0.07
C SER A 43 -16.18 16.16 0.70
N LYS A 44 -15.16 15.64 1.43
CA LYS A 44 -14.17 16.46 2.12
C LYS A 44 -13.00 16.80 1.21
N PHE A 45 -12.39 17.95 1.43
CA PHE A 45 -11.10 18.31 0.86
C PHE A 45 -9.95 17.67 1.65
N PRO A 46 -8.77 17.47 1.04
CA PRO A 46 -7.62 16.90 1.74
C PRO A 46 -7.26 17.59 3.05
N SER A 47 -7.41 18.92 3.14
CA SER A 47 -7.19 19.70 4.38
C SER A 47 -8.10 19.28 5.54
N GLN A 48 -9.24 18.67 5.26
CA GLN A 48 -10.25 18.23 6.25
C GLN A 48 -10.11 16.74 6.62
N MET A 49 -9.10 16.05 6.08
CA MET A 49 -8.89 14.61 6.26
C MET A 49 -7.71 14.35 7.20
N SER A 50 -7.81 13.29 8.01
CA SER A 50 -6.66 12.75 8.73
C SER A 50 -5.62 12.14 7.76
N GLY A 51 -4.38 11.92 8.22
CA GLY A 51 -3.34 11.27 7.41
C GLY A 51 -3.78 9.92 6.86
N GLY A 52 -4.42 9.09 7.70
CA GLY A 52 -4.94 7.80 7.29
C GLY A 52 -6.08 7.89 6.26
N GLN A 53 -6.96 8.89 6.37
CA GLN A 53 -8.00 9.14 5.38
C GLN A 53 -7.41 9.56 4.04
N LYS A 54 -6.44 10.50 4.06
CA LYS A 54 -5.72 10.92 2.83
C LYS A 54 -5.06 9.73 2.13
N GLN A 55 -4.40 8.86 2.90
CA GLN A 55 -3.71 7.70 2.34
C GLN A 55 -4.69 6.69 1.71
N ARG A 56 -5.84 6.42 2.37
CA ARG A 56 -6.87 5.56 1.79
C ARG A 56 -7.53 6.18 0.55
N VAL A 57 -7.75 7.50 0.52
CA VAL A 57 -8.23 8.21 -0.68
C VAL A 57 -7.20 8.14 -1.82
N ALA A 58 -5.90 8.27 -1.51
CA ALA A 58 -4.83 8.11 -2.50
C ALA A 58 -4.77 6.68 -3.05
N ALA A 59 -4.92 5.66 -2.17
CA ALA A 59 -5.03 4.27 -2.58
C ALA A 59 -6.26 4.03 -3.47
N ALA A 60 -7.43 4.59 -3.10
CA ALA A 60 -8.64 4.51 -3.93
C ALA A 60 -8.41 5.08 -5.33
N ARG A 61 -7.75 6.24 -5.43
CA ARG A 61 -7.41 6.87 -6.71
C ARG A 61 -6.51 5.98 -7.57
N SER A 62 -5.53 5.31 -6.98
CA SER A 62 -4.64 4.41 -7.72
C SER A 62 -5.33 3.13 -8.18
N LEU A 63 -6.37 2.70 -7.46
CA LEU A 63 -7.07 1.43 -7.68
C LEU A 63 -8.28 1.53 -8.60
N ILE A 64 -8.88 2.72 -8.76
CA ILE A 64 -10.17 2.88 -9.44
C ILE A 64 -10.12 2.50 -10.93
N SER A 65 -8.95 2.63 -11.55
CA SER A 65 -8.71 2.22 -12.95
C SER A 65 -8.51 0.70 -13.11
N ASP A 66 -8.54 -0.05 -12.00
CA ASP A 66 -8.29 -1.50 -11.95
C ASP A 66 -6.95 -1.91 -12.56
N PRO A 67 -5.82 -1.34 -12.11
CA PRO A 67 -4.51 -1.57 -12.71
C PRO A 67 -4.00 -3.00 -12.45
N ASP A 68 -3.17 -3.54 -13.35
CA ASP A 68 -2.51 -4.83 -13.16
C ASP A 68 -1.36 -4.76 -12.16
N ILE A 69 -0.71 -3.58 -12.04
CA ILE A 69 0.41 -3.32 -11.12
C ILE A 69 0.11 -2.06 -10.30
N ILE A 70 0.30 -2.17 -8.99
CA ILE A 70 0.18 -1.07 -8.03
C ILE A 70 1.57 -0.77 -7.47
N LEU A 71 1.99 0.48 -7.58
CA LEU A 71 3.24 0.95 -6.99
C LEU A 71 2.92 1.68 -5.67
N ALA A 72 3.53 1.26 -4.58
CA ALA A 72 3.33 1.83 -3.26
C ALA A 72 4.70 2.23 -2.67
N ASP A 73 4.90 3.52 -2.48
CA ASP A 73 6.10 4.10 -1.89
C ASP A 73 5.77 4.56 -0.47
N GLU A 74 6.38 3.89 0.53
CA GLU A 74 6.15 4.11 1.97
C GLU A 74 4.66 4.27 2.34
N PRO A 75 3.78 3.31 1.97
CA PRO A 75 2.33 3.52 2.08
C PRO A 75 1.84 3.67 3.53
N THR A 76 2.65 3.27 4.51
CA THR A 76 2.33 3.33 5.95
C THR A 76 3.05 4.43 6.71
N GLY A 77 4.00 5.14 6.09
CA GLY A 77 4.93 6.05 6.76
C GLY A 77 4.30 7.24 7.51
N ALA A 78 3.10 7.67 7.13
CA ALA A 78 2.37 8.77 7.78
C ALA A 78 1.15 8.29 8.60
N LEU A 79 1.07 6.99 8.92
CA LEU A 79 -0.09 6.38 9.55
C LEU A 79 0.21 5.94 10.99
N ASP A 80 -0.82 6.01 11.85
CA ASP A 80 -0.82 5.27 13.11
C ASP A 80 -0.89 3.76 12.84
N THR A 81 -0.47 2.95 13.81
CA THR A 81 -0.37 1.49 13.70
C THR A 81 -1.66 0.83 13.23
N LYS A 82 -2.82 1.30 13.72
CA LYS A 82 -4.13 0.72 13.34
C LYS A 82 -4.48 1.03 11.88
N SER A 83 -4.27 2.27 11.46
CA SER A 83 -4.52 2.72 10.08
C SER A 83 -3.55 2.04 9.10
N ALA A 84 -2.27 1.89 9.48
CA ALA A 84 -1.26 1.18 8.69
C ALA A 84 -1.67 -0.27 8.47
N ARG A 85 -2.02 -0.99 9.54
CA ARG A 85 -2.46 -2.38 9.46
C ARG A 85 -3.68 -2.54 8.55
N LEU A 86 -4.71 -1.69 8.73
CA LEU A 86 -5.91 -1.73 7.90
C LEU A 86 -5.59 -1.54 6.40
N LEU A 87 -4.71 -0.59 6.08
CA LEU A 87 -4.29 -0.37 4.69
C LEU A 87 -3.57 -1.60 4.13
N MET A 88 -2.64 -2.20 4.90
CA MET A 88 -1.89 -3.38 4.46
C MET A 88 -2.80 -4.59 4.26
N GLU A 89 -3.76 -4.83 5.15
CA GLU A 89 -4.79 -5.88 5.01
C GLU A 89 -5.60 -5.68 3.71
N LYS A 90 -5.98 -4.43 3.39
CA LYS A 90 -6.70 -4.13 2.14
C LYS A 90 -5.85 -4.33 0.89
N LEU A 91 -4.58 -3.96 0.90
CA LEU A 91 -3.66 -4.22 -0.21
C LEU A 91 -3.46 -5.73 -0.41
N GLN A 92 -3.27 -6.48 0.68
CA GLN A 92 -3.17 -7.93 0.61
C GLN A 92 -4.45 -8.58 0.05
N GLU A 93 -5.63 -8.10 0.45
CA GLU A 93 -6.91 -8.57 -0.07
C GLU A 93 -7.02 -8.34 -1.59
N ILE A 94 -6.56 -7.19 -2.11
CA ILE A 94 -6.51 -6.90 -3.55
C ILE A 94 -5.58 -7.88 -4.28
N ASN A 95 -4.39 -8.12 -3.73
CA ASN A 95 -3.44 -9.06 -4.32
C ASN A 95 -4.04 -10.48 -4.39
N LEU A 96 -4.60 -10.98 -3.27
CA LEU A 96 -5.10 -12.36 -3.17
C LEU A 96 -6.39 -12.57 -3.96
N ARG A 97 -7.36 -11.63 -3.90
CA ARG A 97 -8.68 -11.81 -4.51
C ARG A 97 -8.77 -11.35 -5.96
N ARG A 98 -8.00 -10.31 -6.33
CA ARG A 98 -8.04 -9.74 -7.67
C ARG A 98 -6.80 -10.10 -8.51
N GLY A 99 -5.83 -10.82 -7.94
CA GLY A 99 -4.61 -11.23 -8.63
C GLY A 99 -3.71 -10.06 -9.05
N ARG A 100 -3.87 -8.86 -8.45
CA ARG A 100 -3.09 -7.69 -8.82
C ARG A 100 -1.70 -7.74 -8.21
N THR A 101 -0.69 -7.38 -8.98
CA THR A 101 0.69 -7.27 -8.47
C THR A 101 0.87 -5.97 -7.70
N ILE A 102 1.43 -6.06 -6.48
CA ILE A 102 1.76 -4.88 -5.67
C ILE A 102 3.27 -4.85 -5.49
N LEU A 103 3.90 -3.80 -5.98
CA LEU A 103 5.30 -3.50 -5.72
C LEU A 103 5.37 -2.38 -4.69
N MET A 104 5.92 -2.71 -3.51
CA MET A 104 6.01 -1.78 -2.40
C MET A 104 7.47 -1.49 -2.06
N VAL A 105 7.80 -0.22 -1.83
CA VAL A 105 9.04 0.20 -1.20
C VAL A 105 8.71 0.62 0.23
N THR A 106 9.43 0.08 1.21
CA THR A 106 9.26 0.43 2.61
C THR A 106 10.49 0.06 3.44
N HIS A 107 10.72 0.80 4.51
CA HIS A 107 11.69 0.47 5.56
C HIS A 107 11.01 -0.14 6.81
N ASP A 108 9.66 -0.22 6.81
CA ASP A 108 8.89 -0.79 7.93
C ASP A 108 8.78 -2.33 7.78
N PRO A 109 9.41 -3.12 8.68
CA PRO A 109 9.32 -4.58 8.64
C PRO A 109 7.90 -5.10 8.87
N ASN A 110 7.02 -4.33 9.57
CA ASN A 110 5.63 -4.72 9.73
C ASN A 110 4.90 -4.67 8.38
N ALA A 111 5.05 -3.58 7.62
CA ALA A 111 4.48 -3.48 6.28
C ALA A 111 5.05 -4.56 5.35
N ALA A 112 6.36 -4.80 5.38
CA ALA A 112 7.03 -5.82 4.60
C ALA A 112 6.50 -7.24 4.89
N SER A 113 6.09 -7.53 6.14
CA SER A 113 5.58 -8.85 6.54
C SER A 113 4.28 -9.28 5.84
N PHE A 114 3.54 -8.33 5.25
CA PHE A 114 2.36 -8.63 4.43
C PHE A 114 2.70 -9.12 3.01
N CYS A 115 3.95 -8.93 2.57
CA CYS A 115 4.39 -9.34 1.24
C CYS A 115 4.64 -10.85 1.16
N SER A 116 4.56 -11.41 -0.04
CA SER A 116 4.97 -12.79 -0.33
C SER A 116 6.46 -12.91 -0.64
N ARG A 117 7.07 -11.81 -1.11
CA ARG A 117 8.47 -11.73 -1.54
C ARG A 117 9.06 -10.38 -1.13
N ILE A 118 10.28 -10.39 -0.61
CA ILE A 118 11.02 -9.20 -0.20
C ILE A 118 12.40 -9.24 -0.83
N LEU A 119 12.80 -8.12 -1.42
CA LEU A 119 14.15 -7.86 -1.89
C LEU A 119 14.78 -6.81 -0.98
N PHE A 120 15.87 -7.17 -0.32
CA PHE A 120 16.66 -6.23 0.47
C PHE A 120 17.69 -5.58 -0.43
N ILE A 121 17.65 -4.25 -0.48
CA ILE A 121 18.55 -3.44 -1.32
C ILE A 121 19.49 -2.66 -0.41
N GLN A 122 20.78 -2.75 -0.68
CA GLN A 122 21.83 -1.99 -0.02
C GLN A 122 22.81 -1.49 -1.08
N ASP A 123 23.16 -0.21 -1.01
CA ASP A 123 24.09 0.44 -1.94
C ASP A 123 23.77 0.21 -3.45
N GLY A 124 22.45 0.17 -3.76
CA GLY A 124 21.97 -0.01 -5.13
C GLY A 124 21.98 -1.46 -5.65
N VAL A 125 22.34 -2.43 -4.82
CA VAL A 125 22.36 -3.85 -5.18
C VAL A 125 21.40 -4.67 -4.32
N ILE A 126 20.90 -5.77 -4.87
CA ILE A 126 20.09 -6.73 -4.11
C ILE A 126 21.03 -7.52 -3.20
N PHE A 127 20.95 -7.23 -1.90
CA PHE A 127 21.74 -7.90 -0.86
C PHE A 127 21.19 -9.29 -0.53
N HIS A 128 19.87 -9.40 -0.40
CA HIS A 128 19.20 -10.64 -0.01
C HIS A 128 17.78 -10.71 -0.53
N GLU A 129 17.24 -11.94 -0.68
CA GLU A 129 15.84 -12.19 -1.02
C GLU A 129 15.21 -13.10 0.01
N LEU A 130 14.03 -12.72 0.50
CA LEU A 130 13.14 -13.57 1.29
C LEU A 130 11.85 -13.87 0.55
N ARG A 131 11.42 -15.13 0.64
CA ARG A 131 10.08 -15.55 0.23
C ARG A 131 9.35 -16.15 1.43
N ARG A 132 8.10 -15.77 1.60
CA ARG A 132 7.23 -16.37 2.61
C ARG A 132 6.84 -17.78 2.18
N LYS A 133 6.93 -18.74 3.11
CA LYS A 133 6.64 -20.16 2.86
C LYS A 133 5.14 -20.44 3.05
N ILE A 134 4.30 -19.90 2.16
CA ILE A 134 2.85 -20.10 2.23
C ILE A 134 2.51 -21.55 1.81
N PRO A 135 1.60 -22.26 2.53
CA PRO A 135 0.81 -21.85 3.69
C PRO A 135 1.49 -22.08 5.06
N ASN A 136 2.73 -22.59 5.10
CA ASN A 136 3.36 -23.17 6.29
C ASN A 136 4.07 -22.13 7.19
N GLU A 137 3.97 -20.85 6.89
CA GLU A 137 4.63 -19.78 7.66
C GLU A 137 3.62 -18.71 8.03
N THR A 138 3.52 -18.39 9.33
CA THR A 138 2.69 -17.28 9.80
C THR A 138 3.28 -15.93 9.41
N GLN A 139 2.51 -14.86 9.57
CA GLN A 139 3.02 -13.51 9.35
C GLN A 139 4.07 -13.14 10.40
N GLU A 140 3.87 -13.58 11.65
CA GLU A 140 4.79 -13.36 12.76
C GLU A 140 6.13 -14.07 12.53
N ASP A 141 6.14 -15.31 12.04
CA ASP A 141 7.37 -16.03 11.71
C ASP A 141 8.13 -15.35 10.57
N PHE A 142 7.40 -14.91 9.55
CA PHE A 142 8.00 -14.18 8.44
C PHE A 142 8.57 -12.83 8.87
N TYR A 143 7.86 -12.09 9.73
CA TYR A 143 8.34 -10.86 10.35
C TYR A 143 9.66 -11.08 11.13
N ALA A 144 9.74 -12.13 11.93
CA ALA A 144 10.96 -12.45 12.67
C ALA A 144 12.15 -12.71 11.73
N ARG A 145 11.95 -13.39 10.60
CA ARG A 145 12.99 -13.59 9.58
C ARG A 145 13.41 -12.28 8.91
N ILE A 146 12.47 -11.36 8.67
CA ILE A 146 12.78 -10.04 8.13
C ILE A 146 13.72 -9.29 9.07
N LEU A 147 13.40 -9.27 10.38
CA LEU A 147 14.25 -8.62 11.39
C LEU A 147 15.66 -9.22 11.46
N GLN A 148 15.80 -10.55 11.31
CA GLN A 148 17.10 -11.20 11.28
C GLN A 148 17.97 -10.70 10.11
N VAL A 149 17.39 -10.58 8.91
CA VAL A 149 18.13 -10.06 7.74
C VAL A 149 18.47 -8.58 7.93
N MET A 150 17.53 -7.77 8.42
CA MET A 150 17.79 -6.34 8.69
C MET A 150 18.92 -6.14 9.71
N ALA A 151 18.99 -6.98 10.75
CA ALA A 151 20.09 -6.96 11.72
C ALA A 151 21.45 -7.27 11.08
N GLN A 152 21.51 -8.17 10.11
CA GLN A 152 22.74 -8.46 9.36
C GLN A 152 23.18 -7.28 8.48
N MET A 153 22.21 -6.57 7.87
CA MET A 153 22.50 -5.37 7.08
C MET A 153 23.04 -4.21 7.95
N GLY A 154 22.50 -4.04 9.17
CA GLY A 154 22.97 -3.02 10.12
C GLY A 154 24.30 -3.33 10.78
N GLY A 155 24.67 -4.61 10.87
CA GLY A 155 25.92 -5.07 11.49
C GLY A 155 27.14 -5.08 10.54
N GLY A 156 26.93 -4.86 9.25
CA GLY A 156 28.00 -4.94 8.24
C GLY A 156 29.05 -3.80 8.27
N SER A 157 28.88 -2.79 9.12
CA SER A 157 29.89 -1.72 9.33
C SER A 157 30.78 -1.91 10.55
N ALA A 158 30.68 -3.04 11.28
CA ALA A 158 31.42 -3.26 12.53
C ALA A 158 32.53 -4.34 12.47
N ASN A 159 32.73 -5.01 11.34
CA ASN A 159 33.78 -6.03 11.20
C ASN A 159 34.59 -5.89 9.92
N VAL A 160 35.36 -4.81 9.81
CA VAL A 160 36.59 -4.76 9.01
C VAL A 160 37.69 -4.19 9.91
N LEU A 161 38.30 -5.05 10.67
CA LEU A 161 39.67 -4.96 11.13
C LEU A 161 40.30 -6.30 10.87
#